data_8451535d3f8f6280fea1fa63726c285a
#
_entry.id   8451535d3f8f6280fea1fa63726c285a
#
_cell.length_a   1.000
_cell.length_b   1.000
_cell.length_c   1.000
_cell.angle_alpha   90.00
_cell.angle_beta   90.00
_cell.angle_gamma   90.00
#
_symmetry.space_group_name_H-M   'P 1'
#
loop_
_entity.id
_entity.type
_entity.pdbx_description
1 polymer ?
#
loop_
_entity_poly.entity_id
_entity_poly.type
_entity_poly.pdbx_seq_one_letter_code
_entity_poly.pdbx_strand_id
1 'polypeptide(L)'
;IRESTNAFLHTAKENDIPFFIVGHVNKDGAIAGPKVLEHIVDAVLYFEGERNLSYRILRAVKNRFGSTNEIGVFEMTEDGLCQVENPSSMLLSGRPKNAAGTCVACAIEGTRPILAEVQALVSSTNFGNPRRMSTGFDYNRMNVLLAVLEKRAGSFPILTHMSTLSED
;
A
#
# COMPACT_ATOMS: atom_id res chain seq x y z
N ILE A 1 -23.36 -14.72 15.43
CA ILE A 1 -22.89 -13.84 14.34
C ILE A 1 -23.41 -14.34 12.99
N ARG A 2 -23.11 -15.58 12.58
CA ARG A 2 -23.54 -16.12 11.28
C ARG A 2 -25.06 -16.10 11.05
N GLU A 3 -25.83 -16.53 12.03
CA GLU A 3 -27.30 -16.55 11.95
C GLU A 3 -27.89 -15.15 11.85
N SER A 4 -27.41 -14.23 12.69
CA SER A 4 -27.83 -12.82 12.65
C SER A 4 -27.49 -12.16 11.31
N THR A 5 -26.28 -12.41 10.78
CA THR A 5 -25.87 -11.86 9.49
C THR A 5 -26.73 -12.42 8.35
N ASN A 6 -27.04 -13.71 8.36
CA ASN A 6 -27.93 -14.30 7.35
C ASN A 6 -29.34 -13.70 7.41
N ALA A 7 -29.89 -13.49 8.62
CA ALA A 7 -31.20 -12.86 8.78
C ALA A 7 -31.21 -11.42 8.23
N PHE A 8 -30.19 -10.63 8.54
CA PHE A 8 -30.06 -9.27 8.00
C PHE A 8 -29.92 -9.26 6.47
N LEU A 9 -29.10 -10.15 5.91
CA LEU A 9 -28.92 -10.25 4.46
C LEU A 9 -30.22 -10.66 3.75
N HIS A 10 -30.97 -11.58 4.34
CA HIS A 10 -32.28 -12.00 3.79
C HIS A 10 -33.23 -10.81 3.75
N THR A 11 -33.37 -10.12 4.89
CA THR A 11 -34.27 -8.94 4.98
C THR A 11 -33.81 -7.81 4.04
N ALA A 12 -32.50 -7.57 3.95
CA ALA A 12 -31.95 -6.55 3.05
C ALA A 12 -32.27 -6.85 1.58
N LYS A 13 -32.09 -8.11 1.15
CA LYS A 13 -32.36 -8.54 -0.23
C LYS A 13 -33.86 -8.55 -0.56
N GLU A 14 -34.70 -8.93 0.38
CA GLU A 14 -36.16 -8.92 0.17
C GLU A 14 -36.73 -7.51 0.02
N ASN A 15 -36.10 -6.52 0.68
CA ASN A 15 -36.57 -5.14 0.71
C ASN A 15 -35.73 -4.19 -0.14
N ASP A 16 -34.75 -4.71 -0.87
CA ASP A 16 -33.81 -3.94 -1.69
C ASP A 16 -33.09 -2.83 -0.91
N ILE A 17 -32.65 -3.15 0.32
CA ILE A 17 -31.96 -2.22 1.23
C ILE A 17 -30.48 -2.53 1.26
N PRO A 18 -29.58 -1.54 0.99
CA PRO A 18 -28.16 -1.72 1.18
C PRO A 18 -27.83 -1.87 2.67
N PHE A 19 -26.99 -2.86 3.00
CA PHE A 19 -26.64 -3.20 4.37
C PHE A 19 -25.12 -3.20 4.55
N PHE A 20 -24.63 -2.45 5.52
CA PHE A 20 -23.22 -2.35 5.85
C PHE A 20 -22.94 -3.01 7.20
N ILE A 21 -21.95 -3.91 7.22
CA ILE A 21 -21.45 -4.53 8.43
C ILE A 21 -20.07 -3.94 8.71
N VAL A 22 -19.91 -3.27 9.82
CA VAL A 22 -18.62 -2.78 10.28
C VAL A 22 -18.03 -3.80 11.25
N GLY A 23 -16.85 -4.33 10.92
CA GLY A 23 -16.11 -5.28 11.73
C GLY A 23 -14.71 -4.78 12.05
N HIS A 24 -14.09 -5.40 13.06
CA HIS A 24 -12.70 -5.16 13.39
C HIS A 24 -11.84 -6.33 12.94
N VAL A 25 -10.67 -6.03 12.38
CA VAL A 25 -9.61 -7.02 12.16
C VAL A 25 -8.78 -7.17 13.43
N ASN A 26 -8.35 -8.40 13.72
CA ASN A 26 -7.40 -8.66 14.79
C ASN A 26 -5.97 -8.29 14.36
N LYS A 27 -5.00 -8.42 15.27
CA LYS A 27 -3.59 -8.11 15.00
C LYS A 27 -2.97 -8.93 13.87
N ASP A 28 -3.57 -10.05 13.51
CA ASP A 28 -3.12 -10.96 12.45
C ASP A 28 -3.75 -10.60 11.09
N GLY A 29 -4.45 -9.45 10.99
CA GLY A 29 -5.12 -9.00 9.77
C GLY A 29 -6.37 -9.80 9.41
N ALA A 30 -6.81 -10.72 10.28
CA ALA A 30 -8.04 -11.46 10.09
C ALA A 30 -9.23 -10.73 10.73
N ILE A 31 -10.39 -10.76 10.08
CA ILE A 31 -11.63 -10.24 10.69
C ILE A 31 -11.87 -10.97 12.02
N ALA A 32 -12.06 -10.19 13.08
CA ALA A 32 -12.44 -10.72 14.40
C ALA A 32 -13.84 -11.33 14.30
N GLY A 33 -13.88 -12.58 13.89
CA GLY A 33 -15.07 -13.36 13.61
C GLY A 33 -14.80 -14.40 12.54
N PRO A 34 -15.67 -15.35 12.31
CA PRO A 34 -15.42 -16.40 11.33
C PRO A 34 -15.27 -15.77 9.94
N LYS A 35 -14.25 -16.14 9.19
CA LYS A 35 -14.04 -15.85 7.75
C LYS A 35 -15.30 -16.11 6.89
N VAL A 36 -16.26 -16.80 7.50
CA VAL A 36 -17.59 -17.05 6.95
C VAL A 36 -18.32 -15.78 6.51
N LEU A 37 -18.11 -14.63 7.19
CA LEU A 37 -18.76 -13.37 6.80
C LEU A 37 -18.30 -12.88 5.43
N GLU A 38 -16.99 -13.01 5.14
CA GLU A 38 -16.42 -12.63 3.85
C GLU A 38 -17.05 -13.42 2.68
N HIS A 39 -17.42 -14.67 2.92
CA HIS A 39 -18.06 -15.52 1.89
C HIS A 39 -19.53 -15.18 1.66
N ILE A 40 -20.22 -14.67 2.66
CA ILE A 40 -21.66 -14.42 2.63
C ILE A 40 -21.99 -13.07 1.97
N VAL A 41 -21.18 -12.01 2.25
CA VAL A 41 -21.41 -10.66 1.75
C VAL A 41 -21.01 -10.51 0.28
N ASP A 42 -21.58 -9.54 -0.40
CA ASP A 42 -21.32 -9.29 -1.81
C ASP A 42 -20.01 -8.51 -2.05
N ALA A 43 -19.64 -7.64 -1.12
CA ALA A 43 -18.37 -6.91 -1.15
C ALA A 43 -17.70 -6.91 0.22
N VAL A 44 -16.37 -6.91 0.22
CA VAL A 44 -15.51 -6.78 1.42
C VAL A 44 -14.53 -5.66 1.15
N LEU A 45 -14.55 -4.67 2.01
CA LEU A 45 -13.66 -3.52 1.96
C LEU A 45 -12.77 -3.54 3.20
N TYR A 46 -11.47 -3.47 3.01
CA TYR A 46 -10.51 -3.29 4.10
C TYR A 46 -10.13 -1.83 4.20
N PHE A 47 -10.13 -1.36 5.44
CA PHE A 47 -9.70 -0.02 5.80
C PHE A 47 -8.36 -0.15 6.49
N GLU A 48 -7.30 0.11 5.74
CA GLU A 48 -5.91 -0.08 6.14
C GLU A 48 -5.30 1.27 6.55
N GLY A 49 -4.40 1.25 7.52
CA GLY A 49 -3.62 2.42 7.91
C GLY A 49 -2.84 2.18 9.18
N GLU A 50 -1.66 2.74 9.25
CA GLU A 50 -0.82 2.70 10.43
C GLU A 50 -1.26 3.76 11.46
N ARG A 51 -0.96 3.52 12.73
CA ARG A 51 -1.38 4.41 13.83
C ARG A 51 -0.71 5.78 13.77
N ASN A 52 0.49 5.82 13.20
CA ASN A 52 1.32 7.02 13.16
C ASN A 52 1.11 7.83 11.87
N LEU A 53 0.35 7.30 10.91
CA LEU A 53 0.05 7.97 9.66
C LEU A 53 -1.35 8.58 9.68
N SER A 54 -1.48 9.80 9.17
CA SER A 54 -2.77 10.46 8.99
C SER A 54 -3.59 9.82 7.86
N TYR A 55 -2.95 9.06 6.98
CA TYR A 55 -3.59 8.47 5.81
C TYR A 55 -4.21 7.10 6.07
N ARG A 56 -5.26 6.84 5.31
CA ARG A 56 -5.98 5.56 5.32
C ARG A 56 -6.25 5.11 3.90
N ILE A 57 -6.10 3.83 3.64
CA ILE A 57 -6.38 3.21 2.34
C ILE A 57 -7.61 2.34 2.48
N LEU A 58 -8.58 2.55 1.61
CA LEU A 58 -9.74 1.68 1.47
C LEU A 58 -9.50 0.77 0.27
N ARG A 59 -9.42 -0.53 0.52
CA ARG A 59 -9.13 -1.54 -0.50
C ARG A 59 -10.28 -2.53 -0.61
N ALA A 60 -10.74 -2.79 -1.83
CA ALA A 60 -11.67 -3.86 -2.09
C ALA A 60 -10.92 -5.20 -2.12
N VAL A 61 -11.28 -6.12 -1.23
CA VAL A 61 -10.73 -7.49 -1.19
C VAL A 61 -11.64 -8.47 -1.90
N LYS A 62 -12.94 -8.20 -1.87
CA LYS A 62 -13.96 -8.94 -2.60
C LYS A 62 -14.98 -7.96 -3.17
N ASN A 63 -15.36 -8.17 -4.40
CA ASN A 63 -16.46 -7.46 -5.03
C ASN A 63 -17.14 -8.38 -6.06
N ARG A 64 -18.36 -8.78 -5.77
CA ARG A 64 -19.11 -9.70 -6.64
C ARG A 64 -19.55 -9.04 -7.94
N PHE A 65 -19.71 -7.73 -7.95
CA PHE A 65 -20.28 -6.98 -9.06
C PHE A 65 -19.31 -6.07 -9.79
N GLY A 66 -18.03 -6.09 -9.41
CA GLY A 66 -17.03 -5.22 -10.02
C GLY A 66 -15.59 -5.60 -9.70
N SER A 67 -14.66 -4.73 -10.09
CA SER A 67 -13.23 -4.89 -9.86
C SER A 67 -12.87 -4.74 -8.37
N THR A 68 -11.84 -5.46 -7.96
CA THR A 68 -11.17 -5.29 -6.66
C THR A 68 -9.87 -4.52 -6.77
N ASN A 69 -9.52 -4.04 -7.96
CA ASN A 69 -8.26 -3.35 -8.23
C ASN A 69 -8.29 -1.85 -7.87
N GLU A 70 -9.44 -1.34 -7.47
CA GLU A 70 -9.57 0.07 -7.10
C GLU A 70 -9.21 0.28 -5.62
N ILE A 71 -8.51 1.39 -5.35
CA ILE A 71 -8.21 1.85 -4.00
C ILE A 71 -8.73 3.28 -3.79
N GLY A 72 -9.21 3.55 -2.58
CA GLY A 72 -9.48 4.91 -2.10
C GLY A 72 -8.40 5.34 -1.11
N VAL A 73 -7.88 6.55 -1.26
CA VAL A 73 -6.94 7.14 -0.29
C VAL A 73 -7.63 8.27 0.45
N PHE A 74 -7.55 8.24 1.76
CA PHE A 74 -8.18 9.21 2.64
C PHE A 74 -7.16 9.75 3.64
N GLU A 75 -7.36 10.97 4.08
CA GLU A 75 -6.61 11.61 5.15
C GLU A 75 -7.52 11.80 6.37
N MET A 76 -6.97 11.55 7.55
CA MET A 76 -7.66 11.81 8.81
C MET A 76 -7.38 13.25 9.23
N THR A 77 -8.40 14.09 9.19
CA THR A 77 -8.34 15.50 9.61
C THR A 77 -9.13 15.71 10.91
N GLU A 78 -9.10 16.91 11.45
CA GLU A 78 -9.93 17.28 12.63
C GLU A 78 -11.44 17.13 12.34
N ASP A 79 -11.85 17.31 11.10
CA ASP A 79 -13.25 17.17 10.67
C ASP A 79 -13.61 15.71 10.31
N GLY A 80 -12.66 14.78 10.39
CA GLY A 80 -12.84 13.37 10.07
C GLY A 80 -12.07 12.92 8.83
N LEU A 81 -12.60 11.96 8.10
CA LEU A 81 -11.99 11.36 6.93
C LEU A 81 -12.28 12.18 5.67
N CYS A 82 -11.22 12.74 5.08
CA CYS A 82 -11.27 13.48 3.83
C CYS A 82 -10.65 12.68 2.69
N GLN A 83 -11.26 12.69 1.50
CA GLN A 83 -10.68 12.02 0.33
C GLN A 83 -9.43 12.74 -0.14
N VAL A 84 -8.37 11.99 -0.43
CA VAL A 84 -7.17 12.49 -1.10
C VAL A 84 -7.35 12.34 -2.61
N GLU A 85 -7.57 13.45 -3.29
CA GLU A 85 -7.79 13.42 -4.75
C GLU A 85 -6.54 13.01 -5.52
N ASN A 86 -5.38 13.50 -5.08
CA ASN A 86 -4.09 13.24 -5.73
C ASN A 86 -3.04 12.71 -4.73
N PRO A 87 -2.98 11.38 -4.50
CA PRO A 87 -1.97 10.77 -3.63
C PRO A 87 -0.53 11.03 -4.08
N SER A 88 -0.30 11.15 -5.40
CA SER A 88 1.04 11.45 -5.92
C SER A 88 1.54 12.84 -5.50
N SER A 89 0.66 13.84 -5.48
CA SER A 89 1.00 15.18 -5.00
C SER A 89 1.41 15.18 -3.53
N MET A 90 0.73 14.39 -2.73
CA MET A 90 1.01 14.21 -1.32
C MET A 90 2.40 13.57 -1.10
N LEU A 91 2.66 12.43 -1.75
CA LEU A 91 3.93 11.70 -1.63
C LEU A 91 5.14 12.48 -2.17
N LEU A 92 4.91 13.49 -3.00
CA LEU A 92 5.97 14.34 -3.55
C LEU A 92 6.09 15.69 -2.85
N SER A 93 5.23 16.02 -1.89
CA SER A 93 5.13 17.36 -1.28
C SER A 93 6.37 17.75 -0.47
N GLY A 94 7.08 16.88 0.15
CA GLY A 94 8.29 17.16 0.93
C GLY A 94 9.60 17.05 0.16
N ARG A 95 9.55 16.78 -1.14
CA ARG A 95 10.73 16.42 -1.92
C ARG A 95 11.75 17.55 -2.02
N PRO A 96 13.03 17.31 -1.64
CA PRO A 96 14.10 18.28 -1.86
C PRO A 96 14.38 18.44 -3.36
N LYS A 97 14.43 19.67 -3.84
CA LYS A 97 14.76 19.95 -5.25
C LYS A 97 16.24 19.66 -5.50
N ASN A 98 16.52 18.90 -6.56
CA ASN A 98 17.88 18.57 -7.02
C ASN A 98 18.74 17.81 -6.00
N ALA A 99 18.16 16.99 -5.13
CA ALA A 99 18.90 16.10 -4.27
C ALA A 99 19.49 14.93 -5.08
N ALA A 100 20.78 14.69 -4.93
CA ALA A 100 21.43 13.53 -5.53
C ALA A 100 20.91 12.23 -4.87
N GLY A 101 20.79 11.17 -5.67
CA GLY A 101 20.30 9.89 -5.18
C GLY A 101 18.79 9.77 -5.07
N THR A 102 18.02 10.73 -5.61
CA THR A 102 16.56 10.67 -5.62
C THR A 102 16.02 10.67 -7.04
N CYS A 103 14.98 9.91 -7.28
CA CYS A 103 14.20 9.95 -8.52
C CYS A 103 12.71 9.75 -8.26
N VAL A 104 11.88 10.24 -9.15
CA VAL A 104 10.45 9.95 -9.11
C VAL A 104 10.18 8.71 -9.96
N ALA A 105 9.55 7.71 -9.35
CA ALA A 105 9.09 6.52 -10.02
C ALA A 105 7.58 6.46 -10.03
N CYS A 106 7.00 5.75 -11.00
CA CYS A 106 5.58 5.45 -11.05
C CYS A 106 5.37 4.01 -10.60
N ALA A 107 4.65 3.83 -9.51
CA ALA A 107 4.11 2.55 -9.08
C ALA A 107 2.67 2.41 -9.54
N ILE A 108 2.25 1.19 -9.79
CA ILE A 108 0.84 0.87 -10.09
C ILE A 108 0.26 0.17 -8.87
N GLU A 109 -0.72 0.79 -8.26
CA GLU A 109 -1.46 0.21 -7.14
C GLU A 109 -2.90 -0.07 -7.60
N GLY A 110 -3.19 -1.34 -7.83
CA GLY A 110 -4.42 -1.74 -8.52
C GLY A 110 -4.43 -1.26 -9.97
N THR A 111 -5.31 -0.32 -10.31
CA THR A 111 -5.37 0.34 -11.62
C THR A 111 -4.83 1.78 -11.59
N ARG A 112 -4.47 2.27 -10.40
CA ARG A 112 -4.09 3.66 -10.20
C ARG A 112 -2.58 3.85 -10.27
N PRO A 113 -2.07 4.71 -11.16
CA PRO A 113 -0.67 5.12 -11.14
C PRO A 113 -0.44 6.08 -9.96
N ILE A 114 0.58 5.80 -9.17
CA ILE A 114 1.00 6.61 -8.03
C ILE A 114 2.47 6.99 -8.25
N LEU A 115 2.76 8.27 -8.21
CA LEU A 115 4.12 8.76 -8.25
C LEU A 115 4.69 8.81 -6.83
N ALA A 116 5.84 8.19 -6.64
CA ALA A 116 6.54 8.21 -5.37
C ALA A 116 8.02 8.53 -5.57
N GLU A 117 8.63 9.11 -4.56
CA GLU A 117 10.07 9.33 -4.56
C GLU A 117 10.79 8.03 -4.19
N VAL A 118 11.79 7.69 -4.98
CA VAL A 118 12.73 6.60 -4.71
C VAL A 118 14.06 7.22 -4.33
N GLN A 119 14.61 6.81 -3.22
CA GLN A 119 15.92 7.26 -2.75
C GLN A 119 16.94 6.13 -2.79
N ALA A 120 18.16 6.45 -3.19
CA ALA A 120 19.30 5.56 -3.16
C ALA A 120 20.47 6.26 -2.46
N LEU A 121 20.96 5.67 -1.39
CA LEU A 121 22.14 6.12 -0.69
C LEU A 121 23.32 5.21 -1.04
N VAL A 122 24.38 5.82 -1.53
CA VAL A 122 25.64 5.13 -1.82
C VAL A 122 26.73 5.72 -0.92
N SER A 123 27.39 4.87 -0.15
CA SER A 123 28.53 5.28 0.66
C SER A 123 29.69 4.32 0.44
N SER A 124 30.91 4.84 0.57
CA SER A 124 32.11 4.01 0.60
C SER A 124 32.12 3.17 1.88
N THR A 125 32.57 1.92 1.78
CA THR A 125 32.75 1.05 2.94
C THR A 125 34.21 0.66 3.07
N ASN A 126 34.73 0.71 4.28
CA ASN A 126 36.06 0.20 4.61
C ASN A 126 36.04 -1.29 5.00
N PHE A 127 34.84 -1.91 5.02
CA PHE A 127 34.67 -3.33 5.28
C PHE A 127 34.69 -4.10 3.96
N GLY A 128 35.40 -5.23 3.95
CA GLY A 128 35.68 -6.01 2.73
C GLY A 128 34.44 -6.51 1.96
N ASN A 129 33.24 -6.50 2.55
CA ASN A 129 32.01 -6.90 1.90
C ASN A 129 31.01 -5.74 1.89
N PRO A 130 30.57 -5.27 0.71
CA PRO A 130 29.54 -4.26 0.61
C PRO A 130 28.19 -4.80 1.13
N ARG A 131 27.50 -4.01 1.93
CA ARG A 131 26.15 -4.30 2.34
C ARG A 131 25.15 -3.62 1.41
N ARG A 132 24.11 -4.35 1.06
CA ARG A 132 22.96 -3.82 0.33
C ARG A 132 21.72 -3.96 1.21
N MET A 133 20.93 -2.92 1.25
CA MET A 133 19.65 -2.88 1.98
C MET A 133 18.58 -2.32 1.06
N SER A 134 17.37 -2.79 1.19
CA SER A 134 16.20 -2.23 0.50
C SER A 134 15.03 -2.15 1.47
N THR A 135 14.30 -1.03 1.39
CA THR A 135 13.04 -0.83 2.09
C THR A 135 11.98 -0.49 1.05
N GLY A 136 10.81 -1.11 1.12
CA GLY A 136 9.75 -0.93 0.13
C GLY A 136 9.97 -1.63 -1.22
N PHE A 137 11.11 -2.30 -1.42
CA PHE A 137 11.41 -3.09 -2.62
C PHE A 137 11.79 -4.52 -2.27
N ASP A 138 11.46 -5.45 -3.17
CA ASP A 138 11.96 -6.83 -3.06
C ASP A 138 13.48 -6.86 -3.20
N TYR A 139 14.15 -7.33 -2.16
CA TYR A 139 15.61 -7.37 -2.07
C TYR A 139 16.25 -8.23 -3.17
N ASN A 140 15.68 -9.37 -3.51
CA ASN A 140 16.23 -10.27 -4.53
C ASN A 140 16.10 -9.64 -5.92
N ARG A 141 14.94 -9.06 -6.22
CA ARG A 141 14.72 -8.34 -7.49
C ARG A 141 15.66 -7.15 -7.63
N MET A 142 15.89 -6.39 -6.57
CA MET A 142 16.87 -5.30 -6.58
C MET A 142 18.27 -5.81 -6.92
N ASN A 143 18.73 -6.89 -6.29
CA ASN A 143 20.07 -7.45 -6.55
C ASN A 143 20.22 -7.94 -7.99
N VAL A 144 19.20 -8.58 -8.57
CA VAL A 144 19.20 -9.00 -9.99
C VAL A 144 19.32 -7.79 -10.91
N LEU A 145 18.54 -6.73 -10.66
CA LEU A 145 18.61 -5.50 -11.45
C LEU A 145 19.98 -4.82 -11.37
N LEU A 146 20.55 -4.77 -10.17
CA LEU A 146 21.89 -4.22 -9.97
C LEU A 146 22.95 -5.02 -10.73
N ALA A 147 22.89 -6.35 -10.71
CA ALA A 147 23.81 -7.21 -11.45
C ALA A 147 23.69 -7.01 -12.98
N VAL A 148 22.47 -6.84 -13.49
CA VAL A 148 22.23 -6.52 -14.90
C VAL A 148 22.82 -5.15 -15.26
N LEU A 149 22.61 -4.14 -14.42
CA LEU A 149 23.16 -2.80 -14.64
C LEU A 149 24.68 -2.80 -14.61
N GLU A 150 25.31 -3.48 -13.67
CA GLU A 150 26.76 -3.64 -13.59
C GLU A 150 27.32 -4.29 -14.86
N LYS A 151 26.67 -5.35 -15.35
CA LYS A 151 27.09 -6.05 -16.56
C LYS A 151 26.93 -5.23 -17.83
N ARG A 152 25.90 -4.39 -17.91
CA ARG A 152 25.53 -3.64 -19.13
C ARG A 152 26.17 -2.26 -19.22
N ALA A 153 26.32 -1.57 -18.10
CA ALA A 153 26.75 -0.18 -18.05
C ALA A 153 28.20 0.00 -17.53
N GLY A 154 28.91 -1.09 -17.22
CA GLY A 154 30.27 -1.02 -16.66
C GLY A 154 30.27 -0.67 -15.17
N SER A 155 31.44 -0.37 -14.62
CA SER A 155 31.64 -0.17 -13.18
C SER A 155 30.71 0.87 -12.55
N PHE A 156 29.62 0.40 -11.94
CA PHE A 156 28.85 1.23 -11.01
C PHE A 156 29.51 1.17 -9.64
N PRO A 157 29.60 2.29 -8.92
CA PRO A 157 29.97 2.25 -7.52
C PRO A 157 29.00 1.34 -6.77
N ILE A 158 29.54 0.55 -5.87
CA ILE A 158 28.79 -0.46 -5.10
C ILE A 158 27.68 0.25 -4.32
N LEU A 159 26.43 0.05 -4.74
CA LEU A 159 25.26 0.61 -4.07
C LEU A 159 25.10 -0.07 -2.70
N THR A 160 25.15 0.71 -1.64
CA THR A 160 25.05 0.20 -0.27
C THR A 160 23.66 0.33 0.33
N HIS A 161 22.85 1.24 -0.12
CA HIS A 161 21.49 1.42 0.43
C HIS A 161 20.51 1.95 -0.62
N MET A 162 19.33 1.36 -0.69
CA MET A 162 18.23 1.81 -1.53
C MET A 162 16.92 1.73 -0.73
N SER A 163 16.22 2.85 -0.59
CA SER A 163 14.93 2.92 0.11
C SER A 163 13.88 3.66 -0.72
N THR A 164 12.63 3.25 -0.58
CA THR A 164 11.50 4.14 -0.85
C THR A 164 11.22 4.92 0.41
N LEU A 165 10.89 6.20 0.29
CA LEU A 165 10.19 6.87 1.35
C LEU A 165 8.76 6.31 1.38
N SER A 166 8.52 5.29 2.20
CA SER A 166 7.29 5.22 2.95
C SER A 166 7.56 6.06 4.19
N GLU A 167 6.82 7.13 4.38
CA GLU A 167 6.93 7.95 5.56
C GLU A 167 6.91 7.05 6.81
N ASP A 168 7.97 7.18 7.64
CA ASP A 168 7.96 6.74 9.03
C ASP A 168 7.02 7.63 9.84
#